data_3212a6edcfd625fd2e37d20bdc98301d
#
_entry.id   3212a6edcfd625fd2e37d20bdc98301d
#
_cell.length_a   1.000
_cell.length_b   1.000
_cell.length_c   1.000
_cell.angle_alpha   90.00
_cell.angle_beta   90.00
_cell.angle_gamma   90.00
#
_symmetry.space_group_name_H-M   'P 1'
#
loop_
_entity.id
_entity.type
_entity.pdbx_description
1 polymer ?
#
loop_
_entity_poly.entity_id
_entity_poly.type
_entity_poly.pdbx_seq_one_letter_code
_entity_poly.pdbx_strand_id
1 'polypeptide(L)'
;MNIHKIVIPTPYAVGDVNAFLVKGDALTLFDAGPKTEEALEAIRFGIKEAGYKLSDIDQVVLTHHHPDHAGWVDAFPTKEILGHEYVDHWLRQEKSFVDYRLEFYKHQLQVQAVPEPYL
;
A
#
# COMPACT_ATOMS: atom_id res chain seq x y z
N MET A 1 17.39 6.43 -16.01
CA MET A 1 16.24 6.13 -15.12
C MET A 1 15.91 7.35 -14.30
N ASN A 2 14.66 7.78 -14.33
CA ASN A 2 14.18 8.92 -13.55
C ASN A 2 13.40 8.43 -12.35
N ILE A 3 13.72 8.98 -11.17
CA ILE A 3 13.04 8.64 -9.91
C ILE A 3 12.39 9.90 -9.37
N HIS A 4 11.09 9.81 -9.07
CA HIS A 4 10.29 10.91 -8.56
C HIS A 4 9.65 10.52 -7.24
N LYS A 5 10.00 11.22 -6.16
CA LYS A 5 9.45 10.94 -4.84
C LYS A 5 8.09 11.65 -4.68
N ILE A 6 7.10 10.92 -4.20
CA ILE A 6 5.77 11.44 -3.90
C ILE A 6 5.54 11.33 -2.41
N VAL A 7 5.38 12.47 -1.73
CA VAL A 7 5.09 12.51 -0.30
C VAL A 7 3.58 12.47 -0.13
N ILE A 8 3.09 11.50 0.64
CA ILE A 8 1.66 11.22 0.79
C ILE A 8 1.28 11.40 2.27
N PRO A 9 0.31 12.28 2.58
CA PRO A 9 -0.17 12.42 3.95
C PRO A 9 -0.98 11.21 4.37
N THR A 10 -0.89 10.83 5.64
CA THR A 10 -1.66 9.73 6.20
C THR A 10 -2.38 10.15 7.47
N PRO A 11 -3.52 9.49 7.83
CA PRO A 11 -4.17 9.72 9.11
C PRO A 11 -3.50 8.95 10.26
N TYR A 12 -2.43 8.21 9.97
CA TYR A 12 -1.79 7.33 10.94
C TYR A 12 -0.67 8.05 11.71
N ALA A 13 -0.31 7.49 12.86
CA ALA A 13 0.73 8.05 13.72
C ALA A 13 2.12 8.07 13.06
N VAL A 14 2.34 7.26 12.05
CA VAL A 14 3.61 7.25 11.30
C VAL A 14 3.86 8.59 10.57
N GLY A 15 2.81 9.39 10.34
CA GLY A 15 2.92 10.63 9.57
C GLY A 15 2.95 10.37 8.07
N ASP A 16 3.59 11.25 7.31
CA ASP A 16 3.66 11.13 5.86
C ASP A 16 4.44 9.88 5.45
N VAL A 17 4.00 9.26 4.36
CA VAL A 17 4.72 8.15 3.73
C VAL A 17 5.21 8.56 2.36
N ASN A 18 6.18 7.83 1.82
CA ASN A 18 6.74 8.10 0.50
C ASN A 18 6.37 6.99 -0.47
N ALA A 19 5.92 7.39 -1.65
CA ALA A 19 5.86 6.53 -2.81
C ALA A 19 6.91 7.02 -3.81
N PHE A 20 7.33 6.15 -4.71
CA PHE A 20 8.34 6.49 -5.71
C PHE A 20 7.83 6.11 -7.08
N LEU A 21 7.89 7.08 -7.99
CA LEU A 21 7.58 6.85 -9.39
C LEU A 21 8.90 6.72 -10.14
N VAL A 22 9.11 5.58 -10.80
CA VAL A 22 10.36 5.28 -11.49
C VAL A 22 10.08 5.02 -12.96
N LYS A 23 10.71 5.82 -13.83
CA LYS A 23 10.65 5.60 -15.27
C LYS A 23 11.93 4.90 -15.73
N GLY A 24 11.78 3.64 -16.12
CA GLY A 24 12.78 2.84 -16.79
C GLY A 24 12.18 2.36 -18.11
N ASP A 25 12.29 1.07 -18.41
CA ASP A 25 11.61 0.45 -19.56
C ASP A 25 10.09 0.47 -19.35
N ALA A 26 9.66 0.42 -18.09
CA ALA A 26 8.26 0.57 -17.70
C ALA A 26 8.13 1.72 -16.71
N LEU A 27 6.93 2.29 -16.60
CA LEU A 27 6.61 3.29 -15.58
C LEU A 27 6.07 2.55 -14.36
N THR A 28 6.83 2.59 -13.28
CA THR A 28 6.53 1.83 -12.06
C THR A 28 6.27 2.75 -10.89
N LEU A 29 5.19 2.47 -10.16
CA LEU A 29 4.91 3.13 -8.90
C LEU A 29 5.24 2.17 -7.75
N PHE A 30 6.07 2.63 -6.81
CA PHE A 30 6.41 1.88 -5.60
C PHE A 30 5.55 2.40 -4.46
N ASP A 31 4.65 1.57 -3.97
CA ASP A 31 3.66 1.83 -2.94
C ASP A 31 2.54 2.79 -3.38
N ALA A 32 1.39 2.69 -2.75
CA ALA A 32 0.17 3.36 -3.17
C ALA A 32 -0.54 4.13 -2.05
N GLY A 33 0.17 4.43 -0.96
CA GLY A 33 -0.36 5.22 0.15
C GLY A 33 -1.53 4.59 0.90
N PRO A 34 -2.12 5.31 1.85
CA PRO A 34 -3.34 4.89 2.52
C PRO A 34 -4.56 5.16 1.63
N LYS A 35 -5.67 4.47 1.91
CA LYS A 35 -6.90 4.67 1.12
C LYS A 35 -7.70 5.86 1.65
N THR A 36 -7.18 7.06 1.44
CA THR A 36 -7.81 8.33 1.78
C THR A 36 -7.86 9.22 0.55
N GLU A 37 -8.81 10.16 0.51
CA GLU A 37 -8.91 11.10 -0.60
C GLU A 37 -7.66 11.97 -0.70
N GLU A 38 -7.11 12.41 0.42
CA GLU A 38 -5.89 13.22 0.45
C GLU A 38 -4.71 12.46 -0.14
N ALA A 39 -4.60 11.17 0.14
CA ALA A 39 -3.53 10.33 -0.43
C ALA A 39 -3.70 10.20 -1.94
N LEU A 40 -4.91 9.96 -2.42
CA LEU A 40 -5.17 9.84 -3.85
C LEU A 40 -4.83 11.14 -4.58
N GLU A 41 -5.21 12.29 -4.02
CA GLU A 41 -4.89 13.59 -4.57
C GLU A 41 -3.37 13.81 -4.65
N ALA A 42 -2.65 13.43 -3.58
CA ALA A 42 -1.19 13.54 -3.54
C ALA A 42 -0.53 12.66 -4.61
N ILE A 43 -1.03 11.44 -4.79
CA ILE A 43 -0.53 10.52 -5.80
C ILE A 43 -0.77 11.09 -7.20
N ARG A 44 -1.99 11.56 -7.48
CA ARG A 44 -2.33 12.16 -8.76
C ARG A 44 -1.46 13.37 -9.06
N PHE A 45 -1.30 14.25 -8.08
CA PHE A 45 -0.47 15.45 -8.22
C PHE A 45 0.98 15.08 -8.51
N GLY A 46 1.54 14.12 -7.75
CA GLY A 46 2.92 13.68 -7.94
C GLY A 46 3.16 13.06 -9.32
N ILE A 47 2.23 12.26 -9.80
CA ILE A 47 2.31 11.65 -11.13
C ILE A 47 2.21 12.73 -12.21
N LYS A 48 1.32 13.70 -12.04
CA LYS A 48 1.16 14.81 -12.97
C LYS A 48 2.41 15.69 -13.01
N GLU A 49 3.00 15.99 -11.87
CA GLU A 49 4.23 16.77 -11.79
C GLU A 49 5.38 16.08 -12.54
N ALA A 50 5.38 14.75 -12.55
CA ALA A 50 6.36 13.97 -13.31
C ALA A 50 6.05 13.90 -14.80
N GLY A 51 4.89 14.41 -15.24
CA GLY A 51 4.50 14.43 -16.65
C GLY A 51 3.66 13.25 -17.10
N TYR A 52 3.03 12.52 -16.17
CA TYR A 52 2.27 11.31 -16.48
C TYR A 52 0.85 11.38 -15.91
N LYS A 53 0.05 10.36 -16.25
CA LYS A 53 -1.31 10.13 -15.74
C LYS A 53 -1.37 8.81 -14.98
N LEU A 54 -2.41 8.61 -14.17
CA LEU A 54 -2.64 7.31 -13.50
C LEU A 54 -2.65 6.15 -14.50
N SER A 55 -3.27 6.35 -15.66
CA SER A 55 -3.38 5.32 -16.69
C SER A 55 -2.04 4.99 -17.37
N ASP A 56 -1.03 5.81 -17.18
CA ASP A 56 0.31 5.56 -17.74
C ASP A 56 1.14 4.58 -16.89
N ILE A 57 0.69 4.29 -15.67
CA ILE A 57 1.39 3.37 -14.79
C ILE A 57 1.32 1.95 -15.36
N ASP A 58 2.47 1.37 -15.63
CA ASP A 58 2.56 0.01 -16.18
C ASP A 58 2.50 -1.05 -15.10
N GLN A 59 3.07 -0.77 -13.94
CA GLN A 59 3.09 -1.73 -12.83
C GLN A 59 3.19 -0.99 -11.50
N VAL A 60 2.70 -1.65 -10.45
CA VAL A 60 2.79 -1.18 -9.06
C VAL A 60 3.56 -2.22 -8.27
N VAL A 61 4.58 -1.79 -7.54
CA VAL A 61 5.37 -2.65 -6.66
C VAL A 61 5.04 -2.27 -5.21
N LEU A 62 4.59 -3.23 -4.42
CA LEU A 62 4.29 -3.02 -3.02
C LEU A 62 5.46 -3.53 -2.17
N THR A 63 6.03 -2.65 -1.36
CA THR A 63 7.13 -3.02 -0.47
C THR A 63 6.62 -3.87 0.69
N HIS A 64 5.38 -3.62 1.14
CA HIS A 64 4.72 -4.40 2.18
C HIS A 64 3.21 -4.18 2.13
N HIS A 65 2.46 -4.94 2.94
CA HIS A 65 1.00 -4.97 2.88
C HIS A 65 0.30 -3.96 3.78
N HIS A 66 1.03 -3.14 4.54
CA HIS A 66 0.44 -2.19 5.47
C HIS A 66 -0.50 -1.23 4.75
N PRO A 67 -1.62 -0.82 5.38
CA PRO A 67 -2.63 0.02 4.73
C PRO A 67 -2.11 1.36 4.23
N ASP A 68 -1.08 1.90 4.85
CA ASP A 68 -0.48 3.18 4.46
C ASP A 68 0.40 3.07 3.21
N HIS A 69 0.62 1.87 2.68
CA HIS A 69 1.40 1.64 1.47
C HIS A 69 0.63 0.90 0.37
N ALA A 70 -0.39 0.12 0.71
CA ALA A 70 -1.15 -0.68 -0.24
C ALA A 70 -2.58 -0.16 -0.48
N GLY A 71 -2.96 0.98 0.11
CA GLY A 71 -4.34 1.44 0.15
C GLY A 71 -4.98 1.65 -1.22
N TRP A 72 -4.31 2.36 -2.12
CA TRP A 72 -4.85 2.70 -3.43
C TRP A 72 -4.35 1.80 -4.55
N VAL A 73 -3.86 0.61 -4.24
CA VAL A 73 -3.38 -0.31 -5.28
C VAL A 73 -4.45 -0.59 -6.34
N ASP A 74 -5.72 -0.59 -5.96
CA ASP A 74 -6.85 -0.83 -6.85
C ASP A 74 -7.26 0.38 -7.71
N ALA A 75 -6.65 1.55 -7.50
CA ALA A 75 -6.93 2.74 -8.29
C ALA A 75 -6.22 2.74 -9.64
N PHE A 76 -5.28 1.84 -9.85
CA PHE A 76 -4.43 1.82 -11.04
C PHE A 76 -4.90 0.76 -12.02
N PRO A 77 -5.25 1.14 -13.27
CA PRO A 77 -5.62 0.17 -14.31
C PRO A 77 -4.37 -0.50 -14.89
N THR A 78 -3.50 -0.98 -14.03
CA THR A 78 -2.25 -1.62 -14.43
C THR A 78 -2.47 -3.12 -14.62
N LYS A 79 -1.66 -3.70 -15.49
CA LYS A 79 -1.70 -5.14 -15.79
C LYS A 79 -0.97 -5.96 -14.74
N GLU A 80 -0.15 -5.33 -13.92
CA GLU A 80 0.77 -6.05 -13.07
C GLU A 80 0.96 -5.37 -11.72
N ILE A 81 0.72 -6.11 -10.64
CA ILE A 81 1.00 -5.69 -9.27
C ILE A 81 2.00 -6.68 -8.70
N LEU A 82 3.16 -6.18 -8.30
CA LEU A 82 4.26 -6.99 -7.81
C LEU A 82 4.44 -6.81 -6.31
N GLY A 83 4.78 -7.90 -5.63
CA GLY A 83 5.03 -7.87 -4.20
C GLY A 83 5.48 -9.24 -3.72
N HIS A 84 5.85 -9.31 -2.46
CA HIS A 84 6.17 -10.59 -1.86
C HIS A 84 4.90 -11.46 -1.76
N GLU A 85 5.06 -12.79 -1.77
CA GLU A 85 3.95 -13.74 -1.66
C GLU A 85 3.05 -13.45 -0.47
N TYR A 86 3.62 -13.08 0.66
CA TYR A 86 2.87 -12.70 1.86
C TYR A 86 1.91 -11.52 1.59
N VAL A 87 2.37 -10.54 0.83
CA VAL A 87 1.54 -9.39 0.43
C VAL A 87 0.38 -9.85 -0.44
N ASP A 88 0.63 -10.75 -1.38
CA ASP A 88 -0.40 -11.29 -2.26
C ASP A 88 -1.50 -11.99 -1.46
N HIS A 89 -1.14 -12.85 -0.52
CA HIS A 89 -2.12 -13.52 0.34
C HIS A 89 -2.96 -12.52 1.13
N TRP A 90 -2.33 -11.50 1.67
CA TRP A 90 -3.01 -10.48 2.45
C TRP A 90 -3.99 -9.67 1.59
N LEU A 91 -3.57 -9.25 0.39
CA LEU A 91 -4.41 -8.47 -0.51
C LEU A 91 -5.60 -9.27 -1.04
N ARG A 92 -5.42 -10.56 -1.29
CA ARG A 92 -6.51 -11.43 -1.73
C ARG A 92 -7.47 -11.76 -0.60
N GLN A 93 -7.07 -11.51 0.64
CA GLN A 93 -7.87 -11.80 1.84
C GLN A 93 -8.38 -13.24 1.86
N GLU A 94 -7.49 -14.18 1.56
CA GLU A 94 -7.81 -15.60 1.63
C GLU A 94 -8.25 -15.93 3.06
N LYS A 95 -9.44 -16.53 3.20
CA LYS A 95 -10.06 -16.74 4.50
C LYS A 95 -9.14 -17.46 5.49
N SER A 96 -8.52 -18.54 5.07
CA SER A 96 -7.62 -19.31 5.93
C SER A 96 -6.43 -18.49 6.42
N PHE A 97 -5.86 -17.67 5.55
CA PHE A 97 -4.75 -16.79 5.89
C PHE A 97 -5.17 -15.70 6.87
N VAL A 98 -6.31 -15.05 6.60
CA VAL A 98 -6.84 -14.00 7.48
C VAL A 98 -7.17 -14.57 8.85
N ASP A 99 -7.84 -15.72 8.91
CA ASP A 99 -8.19 -16.39 10.17
C ASP A 99 -6.94 -16.70 10.99
N TYR A 100 -5.90 -17.23 10.35
CA TYR A 100 -4.63 -17.53 11.00
C TYR A 100 -4.01 -16.26 11.61
N ARG A 101 -3.99 -15.16 10.88
CA ARG A 101 -3.44 -13.89 11.35
C ARG A 101 -4.23 -13.33 12.52
N LEU A 102 -5.55 -13.38 12.47
CA LEU A 102 -6.42 -12.90 13.55
C LEU A 102 -6.20 -13.72 14.82
N GLU A 103 -6.12 -15.05 14.70
CA GLU A 103 -5.85 -15.92 15.85
C GLU A 103 -4.48 -15.64 16.45
N PHE A 104 -3.47 -15.42 15.62
CA PHE A 104 -2.13 -15.08 16.07
C PHE A 104 -2.14 -13.79 16.90
N TYR A 105 -2.74 -12.73 16.36
CA TYR A 105 -2.81 -11.45 17.07
C TYR A 105 -3.63 -11.53 18.33
N LYS A 106 -4.74 -12.24 18.32
CA LYS A 106 -5.55 -12.48 19.52
C LYS A 106 -4.74 -13.15 20.61
N HIS A 107 -3.98 -14.17 20.26
CA HIS A 107 -3.11 -14.87 21.21
C HIS A 107 -2.07 -13.92 21.80
N GLN A 108 -1.44 -13.08 20.98
CA GLN A 108 -0.45 -12.10 21.46
C GLN A 108 -1.07 -11.12 22.47
N LEU A 109 -2.29 -10.64 22.19
CA LEU A 109 -2.98 -9.74 23.08
C LEU A 109 -3.33 -10.42 24.43
N GLN A 110 -3.73 -11.69 24.39
CA GLN A 110 -3.98 -12.46 25.62
C GLN A 110 -2.73 -12.62 26.45
N VAL A 111 -1.59 -12.93 25.82
CA VAL A 111 -0.30 -13.05 26.50
C VAL A 111 0.08 -11.74 27.19
N GLN A 112 -0.29 -10.59 26.60
CA GLN A 112 -0.04 -9.27 27.17
C GLN A 112 -1.12 -8.84 28.17
N ALA A 113 -2.01 -9.76 28.58
CA ALA A 113 -3.06 -9.53 29.58
C ALA A 113 -4.07 -8.47 29.16
N VAL A 114 -4.38 -8.37 27.86
CA VAL A 114 -5.43 -7.47 27.37
C VAL A 114 -6.80 -8.08 27.72
N PRO A 115 -7.74 -7.27 28.33
CA PRO A 115 -9.06 -7.78 28.68
C PRO A 115 -9.84 -8.29 27.47
N GLU A 116 -10.65 -9.35 27.68
CA GLU A 116 -11.43 -10.02 26.64
C GLU A 116 -12.27 -9.07 25.74
N PRO A 117 -12.93 -8.02 26.29
CA PRO A 117 -13.71 -7.13 25.44
C PRO A 117 -12.92 -6.42 24.33
N TYR A 118 -11.59 -6.37 24.43
CA TYR A 118 -10.73 -5.74 23.44
C TYR A 118 -10.08 -6.74 22.48
N LEU A 119 -10.40 -8.00 22.61
CA LEU A 119 -9.92 -9.05 21.73
C LEU A 119 -10.91 -9.29 20.59
#